data_8e7bc4693b01291194127cb36a7353a4
#
_entry.id   8e7bc4693b01291194127cb36a7353a4
#
_cell.length_a   1.000
_cell.length_b   1.000
_cell.length_c   1.000
_cell.angle_alpha   90.00
_cell.angle_beta   90.00
_cell.angle_gamma   90.00
#
_symmetry.space_group_name_H-M   'P 1'
#
loop_
_entity.id
_entity.type
_entity.pdbx_description
1 polymer ?
#
loop_
_entity_poly.entity_id
_entity_poly.type
_entity_poly.pdbx_seq_one_letter_code
_entity_poly.pdbx_strand_id
1 'polypeptide(L)'
;TKWTGSTVPRVILSGTLDIGGEITLHRQLKKEAARLRQFARREPLGLVRRVLERATEEALSGEAHTTLRMSRQIEALVTQLQPKLIVVTHEGHAWERVSFAAARRAQPSVHCIGYQHAAVFRLQHALRRKLANEYNPDNILTAGSVSKCQLENTPGLKGIPVSILGSNRYFEGSVTNLDQKIESTELLNNSACRVCLVIPEGIPSECLVLFDFTLRCARAYPDMKFIWRMHPILPFESLKLQNSDLKDLPENITISQLTIEEDIERSSQVLYRGSTAIVQAVVAGLKPIYLELPDELSIDPLYEVACGREIISIPEELQKIIFSHREEVDVQVELEQVQKYCQLFFQPFNVSAMSSLIQ
;
A
#
# COMPACT_ATOMS: atom_id res chain seq x y z
N THR A 1 13.79 -6.55 18.14
CA THR A 1 13.77 -7.56 17.06
C THR A 1 15.20 -8.00 16.80
N LYS A 2 15.52 -9.26 17.13
CA LYS A 2 16.84 -9.84 16.80
C LYS A 2 16.85 -10.16 15.31
N TRP A 3 17.58 -9.39 14.54
CA TRP A 3 17.86 -9.65 13.15
C TRP A 3 19.06 -10.59 13.04
N THR A 4 18.84 -11.87 13.17
CA THR A 4 19.88 -12.87 13.02
C THR A 4 20.08 -13.22 11.55
N GLY A 5 21.35 -13.25 11.08
CA GLY A 5 21.71 -13.77 9.75
C GLY A 5 21.93 -12.75 8.62
N SER A 6 21.82 -11.43 8.84
CA SER A 6 22.13 -10.44 7.80
C SER A 6 23.59 -9.97 7.91
N THR A 7 24.33 -10.04 6.81
CA THR A 7 25.69 -9.46 6.68
C THR A 7 25.68 -7.97 6.37
N VAL A 8 24.50 -7.40 6.07
CA VAL A 8 24.34 -5.97 5.75
C VAL A 8 24.26 -5.16 7.04
N PRO A 9 25.08 -4.13 7.24
CA PRO A 9 24.98 -3.22 8.38
C PRO A 9 23.59 -2.58 8.44
N ARG A 10 23.04 -2.48 9.65
CA ARG A 10 21.72 -1.89 9.89
C ARG A 10 21.80 -0.80 10.93
N VAL A 11 21.14 0.31 10.66
CA VAL A 11 20.99 1.44 11.58
C VAL A 11 19.50 1.61 11.85
N ILE A 12 19.14 1.69 13.13
CA ILE A 12 17.79 2.04 13.56
C ILE A 12 17.83 3.52 13.93
N LEU A 13 17.02 4.32 13.24
CA LEU A 13 16.86 5.73 13.57
C LEU A 13 16.21 5.87 14.96
N SER A 14 16.72 6.79 15.77
CA SER A 14 16.18 7.06 17.09
C SER A 14 14.81 7.70 17.02
N GLY A 15 13.93 7.39 17.96
CA GLY A 15 12.63 8.08 18.13
C GLY A 15 12.79 9.53 18.59
N THR A 16 13.98 9.93 19.09
CA THR A 16 14.26 11.27 19.62
C THR A 16 15.64 11.76 19.16
N LEU A 17 15.83 13.06 19.16
CA LEU A 17 17.14 13.73 19.10
C LEU A 17 17.64 13.96 20.55
N ASP A 18 18.80 14.62 20.69
CA ASP A 18 19.19 15.17 21.98
C ASP A 18 18.24 16.33 22.42
N ILE A 19 18.30 16.71 23.68
CA ILE A 19 17.40 17.74 24.24
C ILE A 19 17.50 19.07 23.47
N GLY A 20 18.71 19.48 23.10
CA GLY A 20 18.93 20.71 22.35
C GLY A 20 18.32 20.64 20.93
N GLY A 21 18.49 19.52 20.26
CA GLY A 21 17.87 19.22 18.97
C GLY A 21 16.35 19.25 19.01
N GLU A 22 15.72 18.62 20.01
CA GLU A 22 14.27 18.63 20.18
C GLU A 22 13.71 20.05 20.44
N ILE A 23 14.37 20.84 21.28
CA ILE A 23 13.99 22.23 21.53
C ILE A 23 14.09 23.06 20.25
N THR A 24 15.17 22.89 19.50
CA THR A 24 15.42 23.62 18.26
C THR A 24 14.36 23.28 17.22
N LEU A 25 14.05 21.98 17.05
CA LEU A 25 13.04 21.48 16.14
C LEU A 25 11.65 22.02 16.51
N HIS A 26 11.27 21.95 17.77
CA HIS A 26 10.00 22.49 18.25
C HIS A 26 9.86 23.99 17.99
N ARG A 27 10.91 24.78 18.22
CA ARG A 27 10.92 26.21 17.91
C ARG A 27 10.77 26.47 16.41
N GLN A 28 11.44 25.67 15.57
CA GLN A 28 11.32 25.75 14.11
C GLN A 28 9.90 25.52 13.64
N LEU A 29 9.24 24.44 14.12
CA LEU A 29 7.86 24.12 13.78
C LEU A 29 6.87 25.19 14.25
N LYS A 30 7.04 25.72 15.49
CA LYS A 30 6.23 26.85 15.98
C LYS A 30 6.37 28.10 15.11
N LYS A 31 7.60 28.42 14.69
CA LYS A 31 7.85 29.54 13.79
C LYS A 31 7.16 29.36 12.46
N GLU A 32 7.24 28.16 11.87
CA GLU A 32 6.59 27.85 10.60
C GLU A 32 5.06 27.88 10.72
N ALA A 33 4.48 27.30 11.77
CA ALA A 33 3.05 27.37 12.02
C ALA A 33 2.57 28.81 12.18
N ALA A 34 3.34 29.67 12.87
CA ALA A 34 3.01 31.09 12.98
C ALA A 34 3.03 31.80 11.61
N ARG A 35 4.03 31.49 10.76
CA ARG A 35 4.14 32.01 9.40
C ARG A 35 2.95 31.58 8.54
N LEU A 36 2.60 30.30 8.53
CA LEU A 36 1.45 29.77 7.80
C LEU A 36 0.14 30.40 8.25
N ARG A 37 -0.04 30.57 9.57
CA ARG A 37 -1.22 31.25 10.12
C ARG A 37 -1.32 32.71 9.68
N GLN A 38 -0.18 33.40 9.56
CA GLN A 38 -0.15 34.77 9.04
C GLN A 38 -0.56 34.83 7.56
N PHE A 39 -0.14 33.88 6.74
CA PHE A 39 -0.59 33.77 5.36
C PHE A 39 -2.09 33.46 5.29
N ALA A 40 -2.57 32.48 6.05
CA ALA A 40 -3.99 32.14 6.08
C ALA A 40 -4.89 33.34 6.39
N ARG A 41 -4.48 34.22 7.33
CA ARG A 41 -5.22 35.43 7.69
C ARG A 41 -5.29 36.48 6.57
N ARG A 42 -4.35 36.47 5.63
CA ARG A 42 -4.31 37.42 4.49
C ARG A 42 -5.11 36.92 3.30
N GLU A 43 -5.40 35.64 3.25
CA GLU A 43 -6.18 35.02 2.18
C GLU A 43 -7.69 35.25 2.41
N PRO A 44 -8.47 35.52 1.34
CA PRO A 44 -9.92 35.55 1.43
C PRO A 44 -10.46 34.16 1.85
N LEU A 45 -11.70 34.13 2.32
CA LEU A 45 -12.38 32.87 2.62
C LEU A 45 -12.45 32.01 1.35
N GLY A 46 -11.95 30.76 1.44
CA GLY A 46 -11.89 29.85 0.31
C GLY A 46 -10.95 28.66 0.51
N LEU A 47 -10.70 27.93 -0.55
CA LEU A 47 -9.89 26.71 -0.50
C LEU A 47 -8.44 26.99 -0.05
N VAL A 48 -7.79 28.03 -0.57
CA VAL A 48 -6.41 28.38 -0.24
C VAL A 48 -6.26 28.66 1.26
N ARG A 49 -7.16 29.45 1.83
CA ARG A 49 -7.17 29.75 3.26
C ARG A 49 -7.33 28.48 4.09
N ARG A 50 -8.28 27.59 3.74
CA ARG A 50 -8.50 26.32 4.45
C ARG A 50 -7.27 25.41 4.39
N VAL A 51 -6.59 25.35 3.24
CA VAL A 51 -5.34 24.59 3.10
C VAL A 51 -4.23 25.15 4.00
N LEU A 52 -4.08 26.47 4.08
CA LEU A 52 -3.09 27.12 4.95
C LEU A 52 -3.42 26.93 6.44
N GLU A 53 -4.69 26.99 6.83
CA GLU A 53 -5.16 26.72 8.19
C GLU A 53 -4.83 25.25 8.56
N ARG A 54 -5.15 24.27 7.68
CA ARG A 54 -4.80 22.88 7.89
C ARG A 54 -3.28 22.65 7.97
N ALA A 55 -2.52 23.26 7.08
CA ALA A 55 -1.05 23.19 7.12
C ALA A 55 -0.47 23.79 8.41
N THR A 56 -1.13 24.78 8.99
CA THR A 56 -0.74 25.36 10.30
C THR A 56 -0.90 24.33 11.44
N GLU A 57 -2.00 23.57 11.44
CA GLU A 57 -2.26 22.50 12.40
C GLU A 57 -1.26 21.35 12.23
N GLU A 58 -1.08 20.89 10.99
CA GLU A 58 -0.15 19.82 10.66
C GLU A 58 1.30 20.15 11.01
N ALA A 59 1.73 21.39 10.86
CA ALA A 59 3.06 21.84 11.25
C ALA A 59 3.37 21.62 12.73
N LEU A 60 2.34 21.48 13.60
CA LEU A 60 2.50 21.19 15.04
C LEU A 60 2.19 19.73 15.40
N SER A 61 1.91 18.90 14.42
CA SER A 61 1.58 17.48 14.64
C SER A 61 2.79 16.66 15.08
N GLY A 62 2.53 15.51 15.70
CA GLY A 62 3.57 14.52 16.00
C GLY A 62 4.26 13.96 14.74
N GLU A 63 3.53 13.90 13.63
CA GLU A 63 4.06 13.45 12.34
C GLU A 63 5.07 14.45 11.77
N ALA A 64 4.80 15.75 11.83
CA ALA A 64 5.75 16.78 11.42
C ALA A 64 7.03 16.74 12.28
N HIS A 65 6.91 16.53 13.60
CA HIS A 65 8.07 16.33 14.47
C HIS A 65 8.87 15.11 14.06
N THR A 66 8.23 13.96 13.86
CA THR A 66 8.88 12.71 13.46
C THR A 66 9.59 12.86 12.11
N THR A 67 8.93 13.46 11.15
CA THR A 67 9.47 13.73 9.81
C THR A 67 10.75 14.58 9.88
N LEU A 68 10.77 15.65 10.68
CA LEU A 68 11.97 16.49 10.82
C LEU A 68 13.07 15.83 11.64
N ARG A 69 12.75 15.00 12.65
CA ARG A 69 13.75 14.16 13.33
C ARG A 69 14.45 13.24 12.37
N MET A 70 13.69 12.52 11.53
CA MET A 70 14.27 11.67 10.49
C MET A 70 15.16 12.46 9.54
N SER A 71 14.75 13.65 9.10
CA SER A 71 15.55 14.52 8.26
C SER A 71 16.91 14.84 8.88
N ARG A 72 16.95 15.18 10.18
CA ARG A 72 18.21 15.48 10.91
C ARG A 72 19.11 14.24 11.03
N GLN A 73 18.52 13.08 11.31
CA GLN A 73 19.29 11.84 11.45
C GLN A 73 19.85 11.38 10.09
N ILE A 74 19.08 11.52 9.00
CA ILE A 74 19.55 11.22 7.64
C ILE A 74 20.69 12.17 7.25
N GLU A 75 20.55 13.46 7.54
CA GLU A 75 21.61 14.44 7.31
C GLU A 75 22.92 14.03 8.03
N ALA A 76 22.83 13.64 9.30
CA ALA A 76 23.99 13.15 10.07
C ALA A 76 24.58 11.86 9.50
N LEU A 77 23.75 10.88 9.12
CA LEU A 77 24.21 9.64 8.49
C LEU A 77 24.93 9.89 7.17
N VAL A 78 24.36 10.72 6.30
CA VAL A 78 24.95 11.06 5.00
C VAL A 78 26.27 11.82 5.20
N THR A 79 26.33 12.74 6.15
CA THR A 79 27.59 13.44 6.51
C THR A 79 28.67 12.46 6.96
N GLN A 80 28.30 11.45 7.74
CA GLN A 80 29.24 10.46 8.27
C GLN A 80 29.68 9.43 7.23
N LEU A 81 28.73 8.91 6.44
CA LEU A 81 28.96 7.80 5.52
C LEU A 81 29.40 8.22 4.11
N GLN A 82 29.13 9.48 3.72
CA GLN A 82 29.43 10.03 2.40
C GLN A 82 29.01 9.08 1.24
N PRO A 83 27.74 8.62 1.21
CA PRO A 83 27.29 7.64 0.22
C PRO A 83 27.19 8.29 -1.17
N LYS A 84 27.57 7.57 -2.22
CA LYS A 84 27.32 8.02 -3.61
C LYS A 84 25.83 8.03 -3.96
N LEU A 85 25.07 7.14 -3.33
CA LEU A 85 23.68 6.87 -3.63
C LEU A 85 22.87 6.72 -2.34
N ILE A 86 21.66 7.26 -2.32
CA ILE A 86 20.64 6.99 -1.32
C ILE A 86 19.37 6.48 -1.99
N VAL A 87 18.81 5.37 -1.48
CA VAL A 87 17.52 4.84 -1.91
C VAL A 87 16.52 5.00 -0.77
N VAL A 88 15.39 5.63 -1.06
CA VAL A 88 14.30 5.82 -0.11
C VAL A 88 13.03 5.23 -0.72
N THR A 89 12.19 4.57 0.08
CA THR A 89 10.84 4.22 -0.39
C THR A 89 10.14 5.47 -0.91
N HIS A 90 9.27 5.34 -1.89
CA HIS A 90 8.66 6.49 -2.54
C HIS A 90 7.19 6.29 -2.80
N GLU A 91 6.37 6.66 -1.82
CA GLU A 91 4.91 6.63 -1.85
C GLU A 91 4.29 8.03 -1.76
N GLY A 92 5.14 9.07 -1.69
CA GLY A 92 4.74 10.46 -1.60
C GLY A 92 4.63 10.99 -0.17
N HIS A 93 5.12 10.24 0.83
CA HIS A 93 5.16 10.67 2.21
C HIS A 93 6.10 11.86 2.42
N ALA A 94 5.76 12.73 3.38
CA ALA A 94 6.58 13.91 3.70
C ALA A 94 8.01 13.55 4.10
N TRP A 95 8.19 12.50 4.91
CA TRP A 95 9.50 12.06 5.37
C TRP A 95 10.42 11.58 4.23
N GLU A 96 9.87 10.97 3.17
CA GLU A 96 10.64 10.57 1.98
C GLU A 96 11.20 11.79 1.26
N ARG A 97 10.36 12.81 1.08
CA ARG A 97 10.73 14.06 0.41
C ARG A 97 11.80 14.83 1.17
N VAL A 98 11.64 14.97 2.48
CA VAL A 98 12.68 15.67 3.30
C VAL A 98 13.95 14.86 3.43
N SER A 99 13.92 13.53 3.27
CA SER A 99 15.10 12.68 3.24
C SER A 99 16.01 13.01 2.06
N PHE A 100 15.46 13.22 0.86
CA PHE A 100 16.23 13.65 -0.30
C PHE A 100 16.86 15.03 -0.06
N ALA A 101 16.10 15.99 0.46
CA ALA A 101 16.61 17.31 0.77
C ALA A 101 17.71 17.28 1.86
N ALA A 102 17.55 16.44 2.88
CA ALA A 102 18.55 16.26 3.93
C ALA A 102 19.85 15.65 3.38
N ALA A 103 19.74 14.62 2.55
CA ALA A 103 20.89 13.99 1.92
C ALA A 103 21.68 14.98 1.05
N ARG A 104 21.01 15.77 0.21
CA ARG A 104 21.65 16.78 -0.64
C ARG A 104 22.26 17.93 0.15
N ARG A 105 21.71 18.32 1.29
CA ARG A 105 22.34 19.29 2.18
C ARG A 105 23.65 18.79 2.77
N ALA A 106 23.70 17.52 3.15
CA ALA A 106 24.90 16.89 3.70
C ALA A 106 25.94 16.60 2.61
N GLN A 107 25.51 16.19 1.42
CA GLN A 107 26.37 15.83 0.29
C GLN A 107 25.67 16.22 -1.03
N PRO A 108 26.02 17.40 -1.60
CA PRO A 108 25.34 17.91 -2.81
C PRO A 108 25.43 17.00 -4.03
N SER A 109 26.45 16.14 -4.11
CA SER A 109 26.65 15.19 -5.21
C SER A 109 25.97 13.84 -5.01
N VAL A 110 25.24 13.63 -3.91
CA VAL A 110 24.57 12.35 -3.65
C VAL A 110 23.42 12.13 -4.64
N HIS A 111 23.38 10.95 -5.26
CA HIS A 111 22.31 10.57 -6.14
C HIS A 111 21.12 10.01 -5.33
N CYS A 112 19.93 10.58 -5.51
CA CYS A 112 18.73 10.25 -4.74
C CYS A 112 17.77 9.42 -5.58
N ILE A 113 17.45 8.21 -5.13
CA ILE A 113 16.54 7.29 -5.80
C ILE A 113 15.29 7.10 -4.95
N GLY A 114 14.12 7.24 -5.56
CA GLY A 114 12.85 6.83 -4.99
C GLY A 114 12.49 5.41 -5.42
N TYR A 115 12.27 4.47 -4.49
CA TYR A 115 11.79 3.15 -4.81
C TYR A 115 10.29 3.02 -4.50
N GLN A 116 9.49 2.99 -5.55
CA GLN A 116 8.05 2.79 -5.47
C GLN A 116 7.76 1.28 -5.46
N HIS A 117 7.35 0.75 -4.31
CA HIS A 117 7.26 -0.68 -4.04
C HIS A 117 5.83 -1.18 -3.74
N ALA A 118 4.87 -0.28 -3.58
CA ALA A 118 3.47 -0.60 -3.30
C ALA A 118 2.57 -0.26 -4.52
N ALA A 119 1.29 -0.55 -4.45
CA ALA A 119 0.35 -0.11 -5.47
C ALA A 119 0.22 1.43 -5.48
N VAL A 120 0.08 2.01 -6.66
CA VAL A 120 -0.20 3.44 -6.82
C VAL A 120 -1.70 3.61 -7.00
N PHE A 121 -2.37 4.18 -6.01
CA PHE A 121 -3.81 4.41 -6.07
C PHE A 121 -4.17 5.54 -7.04
N ARG A 122 -5.38 5.47 -7.59
CA ARG A 122 -5.88 6.42 -8.60
C ARG A 122 -5.73 7.88 -8.17
N LEU A 123 -6.03 8.19 -6.92
CA LEU A 123 -6.04 9.56 -6.37
C LEU A 123 -4.83 9.87 -5.49
N GLN A 124 -3.77 9.07 -5.55
CA GLN A 124 -2.52 9.31 -4.81
C GLN A 124 -1.68 10.42 -5.48
N HIS A 125 -2.11 11.65 -5.30
CA HIS A 125 -1.49 12.81 -5.96
C HIS A 125 -0.10 13.17 -5.42
N ALA A 126 0.19 12.87 -4.15
CA ALA A 126 1.47 13.22 -3.52
C ALA A 126 2.67 12.57 -4.23
N LEU A 127 2.51 11.33 -4.72
CA LEU A 127 3.52 10.61 -5.48
C LEU A 127 3.66 11.17 -6.92
N ARG A 128 2.57 11.66 -7.50
CA ARG A 128 2.43 12.03 -8.92
C ARG A 128 2.85 13.47 -9.25
N ARG A 129 3.52 14.18 -8.34
CA ARG A 129 3.93 15.58 -8.54
C ARG A 129 5.36 15.83 -8.09
N LYS A 130 6.02 16.77 -8.76
CA LYS A 130 7.29 17.36 -8.30
C LYS A 130 7.02 18.45 -7.27
N LEU A 131 7.93 18.54 -6.31
CA LEU A 131 8.09 19.68 -5.41
C LEU A 131 9.28 20.52 -5.90
N ALA A 132 9.84 21.40 -5.06
CA ALA A 132 11.12 22.03 -5.33
C ALA A 132 12.22 20.95 -5.51
N ASN A 133 13.23 21.25 -6.34
CA ASN A 133 14.17 20.23 -6.86
C ASN A 133 14.81 19.35 -5.79
N GLU A 134 15.17 19.95 -4.66
CA GLU A 134 15.81 19.24 -3.56
C GLU A 134 14.95 18.13 -2.93
N TYR A 135 13.62 18.20 -3.06
CA TYR A 135 12.67 17.25 -2.49
C TYR A 135 12.27 16.11 -3.46
N ASN A 136 12.78 16.11 -4.68
CA ASN A 136 12.45 15.07 -5.65
C ASN A 136 13.58 14.05 -5.76
N PRO A 137 13.30 12.76 -6.06
CA PRO A 137 14.35 11.84 -6.45
C PRO A 137 14.93 12.22 -7.83
N ASP A 138 16.15 11.83 -8.09
CA ASP A 138 16.78 11.97 -9.41
C ASP A 138 16.24 10.90 -10.37
N ASN A 139 15.93 9.70 -9.84
CA ASN A 139 15.30 8.60 -10.55
C ASN A 139 14.23 7.94 -9.68
N ILE A 140 13.19 7.40 -10.31
CA ILE A 140 12.20 6.54 -9.66
C ILE A 140 12.39 5.11 -10.16
N LEU A 141 12.57 4.18 -9.24
CA LEU A 141 12.56 2.74 -9.50
C LEU A 141 11.21 2.17 -9.07
N THR A 142 10.65 1.25 -9.85
CA THR A 142 9.36 0.65 -9.58
C THR A 142 9.44 -0.86 -9.40
N ALA A 143 8.46 -1.43 -8.69
CA ALA A 143 8.35 -2.85 -8.45
C ALA A 143 7.96 -3.64 -9.72
N GLY A 144 7.34 -2.97 -10.71
CA GLY A 144 6.93 -3.59 -11.95
C GLY A 144 6.42 -2.58 -12.99
N SER A 145 6.00 -3.11 -14.13
CA SER A 145 5.58 -2.32 -15.30
C SER A 145 4.32 -1.51 -15.04
N VAL A 146 3.38 -2.00 -14.23
CA VAL A 146 2.14 -1.27 -13.92
C VAL A 146 2.48 0.07 -13.27
N SER A 147 3.22 0.06 -12.17
CA SER A 147 3.63 1.29 -11.48
C SER A 147 4.53 2.17 -12.36
N LYS A 148 5.39 1.58 -13.20
CA LYS A 148 6.19 2.34 -14.17
C LYS A 148 5.28 3.12 -15.11
N CYS A 149 4.34 2.47 -15.78
CA CYS A 149 3.43 3.11 -16.73
C CYS A 149 2.59 4.22 -16.05
N GLN A 150 2.10 3.97 -14.85
CA GLN A 150 1.32 4.94 -14.07
C GLN A 150 2.11 6.20 -13.74
N LEU A 151 3.40 6.09 -13.41
CA LEU A 151 4.25 7.22 -13.02
C LEU A 151 4.86 7.91 -14.24
N GLU A 152 5.33 7.17 -15.23
CA GLU A 152 5.95 7.70 -16.46
C GLU A 152 4.97 8.58 -17.27
N ASN A 153 3.71 8.19 -17.31
CA ASN A 153 2.64 8.93 -17.98
C ASN A 153 2.06 10.08 -17.14
N THR A 154 2.60 10.34 -15.96
CA THR A 154 2.12 11.41 -15.07
C THR A 154 2.76 12.76 -15.44
N PRO A 155 1.99 13.77 -15.90
CA PRO A 155 2.55 15.07 -16.30
C PRO A 155 3.32 15.76 -15.19
N GLY A 156 2.91 15.58 -13.93
CA GLY A 156 3.55 16.17 -12.76
C GLY A 156 4.96 15.63 -12.46
N LEU A 157 5.38 14.53 -13.09
CA LEU A 157 6.72 13.92 -12.93
C LEU A 157 7.63 14.11 -14.15
N LYS A 158 7.18 14.86 -15.14
CA LYS A 158 7.97 15.11 -16.39
C LYS A 158 9.43 15.46 -16.07
N GLY A 159 10.35 14.71 -16.66
CA GLY A 159 11.80 14.90 -16.51
C GLY A 159 12.44 14.12 -15.35
N ILE A 160 11.70 13.33 -14.58
CA ILE A 160 12.25 12.33 -13.67
C ILE A 160 12.19 10.98 -14.38
N PRO A 161 13.33 10.31 -14.64
CA PRO A 161 13.35 8.98 -15.25
C PRO A 161 12.68 7.94 -14.35
N VAL A 162 11.88 7.04 -14.95
CA VAL A 162 11.22 5.94 -14.26
C VAL A 162 11.67 4.61 -14.87
N SER A 163 12.20 3.71 -14.05
CA SER A 163 12.71 2.41 -14.46
C SER A 163 12.21 1.29 -13.58
N ILE A 164 12.22 0.05 -14.07
CA ILE A 164 11.81 -1.11 -13.29
C ILE A 164 13.04 -1.68 -12.57
N LEU A 165 12.95 -1.78 -11.23
CA LEU A 165 13.90 -2.54 -10.41
C LEU A 165 13.40 -3.97 -10.19
N GLY A 166 12.08 -4.15 -10.13
CA GLY A 166 11.47 -5.38 -9.66
C GLY A 166 11.24 -5.40 -8.15
N SER A 167 10.79 -6.53 -7.63
CA SER A 167 10.39 -6.68 -6.23
C SER A 167 10.67 -8.10 -5.73
N ASN A 168 10.98 -8.21 -4.43
CA ASN A 168 11.00 -9.49 -3.71
C ASN A 168 9.60 -10.07 -3.46
N ARG A 169 8.55 -9.31 -3.81
CA ARG A 169 7.15 -9.78 -3.83
C ARG A 169 6.78 -10.43 -5.15
N TYR A 170 7.74 -10.52 -6.09
CA TYR A 170 7.52 -11.29 -7.31
C TYR A 170 7.15 -12.73 -6.94
N PHE A 171 6.04 -13.17 -7.47
CA PHE A 171 5.53 -14.52 -7.29
C PHE A 171 5.71 -15.27 -8.61
N GLU A 172 6.52 -16.30 -8.58
CA GLU A 172 6.71 -17.22 -9.70
C GLU A 172 5.52 -18.20 -9.78
N GLY A 173 4.32 -17.63 -9.76
CA GLY A 173 3.06 -18.35 -9.94
C GLY A 173 2.96 -18.76 -11.39
N SER A 174 3.32 -19.99 -11.65
CA SER A 174 3.26 -20.57 -12.98
C SER A 174 1.82 -20.61 -13.47
N VAL A 175 1.63 -20.11 -14.67
CA VAL A 175 0.50 -20.46 -15.56
C VAL A 175 0.37 -22.00 -15.71
N THR A 176 1.44 -22.75 -15.39
CA THR A 176 1.50 -24.22 -15.46
C THR A 176 0.69 -24.96 -14.38
N ASN A 177 0.22 -24.30 -13.34
CA ASN A 177 -0.66 -24.94 -12.34
C ASN A 177 -2.16 -24.70 -12.60
N LEU A 178 -2.52 -23.98 -13.69
CA LEU A 178 -3.93 -23.78 -14.03
C LEU A 178 -4.62 -25.12 -14.34
N ASP A 179 -3.98 -26.01 -15.08
CA ASP A 179 -4.57 -27.33 -15.42
C ASP A 179 -4.74 -28.21 -14.18
N GLN A 180 -3.77 -28.20 -13.24
CA GLN A 180 -3.91 -28.90 -11.96
C GLN A 180 -4.90 -28.22 -11.00
N LYS A 181 -5.06 -26.90 -11.07
CA LYS A 181 -6.07 -26.20 -10.30
C LYS A 181 -7.47 -26.34 -10.87
N ILE A 182 -7.62 -26.50 -12.20
CA ILE A 182 -8.91 -26.81 -12.82
C ILE A 182 -9.41 -28.17 -12.30
N GLU A 183 -8.58 -29.20 -12.22
CA GLU A 183 -8.96 -30.47 -11.60
C GLU A 183 -9.28 -30.34 -10.09
N SER A 184 -8.51 -29.54 -9.34
CA SER A 184 -8.79 -29.29 -7.93
C SER A 184 -9.96 -28.33 -7.72
N THR A 185 -10.20 -27.39 -8.65
CA THR A 185 -11.35 -26.47 -8.64
C THR A 185 -12.63 -27.18 -9.04
N GLU A 186 -12.60 -28.17 -9.92
CA GLU A 186 -13.74 -29.08 -10.18
C GLU A 186 -14.11 -29.89 -8.92
N LEU A 187 -13.16 -30.32 -8.13
CA LEU A 187 -13.40 -30.95 -6.83
C LEU A 187 -13.94 -29.96 -5.78
N LEU A 188 -13.51 -28.69 -5.82
CA LEU A 188 -14.01 -27.61 -4.95
C LEU A 188 -15.37 -27.07 -5.43
N ASN A 189 -15.63 -27.04 -6.73
CA ASN A 189 -16.93 -26.66 -7.31
C ASN A 189 -18.04 -27.70 -7.06
N ASN A 190 -17.67 -28.96 -6.86
CA ASN A 190 -18.59 -30.01 -6.41
C ASN A 190 -18.88 -29.99 -4.89
N SER A 191 -18.09 -29.27 -4.09
CA SER A 191 -18.41 -29.01 -2.70
C SER A 191 -19.16 -27.67 -2.60
N ALA A 192 -20.38 -27.72 -2.09
CA ALA A 192 -21.33 -26.60 -1.94
C ALA A 192 -20.86 -25.44 -1.06
N CYS A 193 -19.55 -25.25 -0.86
CA CYS A 193 -19.02 -24.28 0.08
C CYS A 193 -17.94 -23.41 -0.57
N ARG A 194 -18.35 -22.25 -1.08
CA ARG A 194 -17.46 -21.23 -1.63
C ARG A 194 -16.86 -20.41 -0.49
N VAL A 195 -15.53 -20.41 -0.40
CA VAL A 195 -14.79 -19.70 0.66
C VAL A 195 -14.27 -18.37 0.11
N CYS A 196 -14.59 -17.27 0.81
CA CYS A 196 -14.12 -15.93 0.51
C CYS A 196 -12.97 -15.54 1.45
N LEU A 197 -11.78 -15.32 0.90
CA LEU A 197 -10.63 -14.78 1.63
C LEU A 197 -10.82 -13.28 1.81
N VAL A 198 -10.63 -12.77 3.03
CA VAL A 198 -10.76 -11.35 3.37
C VAL A 198 -9.39 -10.79 3.71
N ILE A 199 -8.88 -9.87 2.90
CA ILE A 199 -7.52 -9.33 3.02
C ILE A 199 -7.59 -7.82 3.36
N PRO A 200 -7.50 -7.45 4.64
CA PRO A 200 -7.47 -6.05 5.06
C PRO A 200 -6.09 -5.41 4.84
N GLU A 201 -6.07 -4.09 4.95
CA GLU A 201 -4.86 -3.30 5.10
C GLU A 201 -4.32 -3.31 6.53
N GLY A 202 -3.12 -2.69 6.72
CA GLY A 202 -2.54 -2.46 8.05
C GLY A 202 -3.10 -1.24 8.81
N ILE A 203 -4.18 -0.63 8.32
CA ILE A 203 -4.83 0.54 8.93
C ILE A 203 -6.05 0.06 9.73
N PRO A 204 -6.12 0.32 11.06
CA PRO A 204 -7.20 -0.20 11.90
C PRO A 204 -8.62 0.16 11.41
N SER A 205 -8.85 1.41 11.00
CA SER A 205 -10.16 1.86 10.48
C SER A 205 -10.57 1.09 9.23
N GLU A 206 -9.67 0.90 8.27
CA GLU A 206 -9.92 0.16 7.03
C GLU A 206 -10.18 -1.32 7.31
N CYS A 207 -9.42 -1.90 8.24
CA CYS A 207 -9.62 -3.27 8.68
C CYS A 207 -11.01 -3.48 9.30
N LEU A 208 -11.43 -2.55 10.18
CA LEU A 208 -12.74 -2.58 10.81
C LEU A 208 -13.88 -2.45 9.79
N VAL A 209 -13.76 -1.59 8.79
CA VAL A 209 -14.74 -1.45 7.71
C VAL A 209 -14.94 -2.78 6.98
N LEU A 210 -13.85 -3.44 6.59
CA LEU A 210 -13.90 -4.68 5.84
C LEU A 210 -14.45 -5.84 6.69
N PHE A 211 -14.07 -5.91 7.96
CA PHE A 211 -14.56 -6.94 8.87
C PHE A 211 -16.02 -6.72 9.30
N ASP A 212 -16.45 -5.48 9.54
CA ASP A 212 -17.86 -5.18 9.81
C ASP A 212 -18.74 -5.56 8.62
N PHE A 213 -18.32 -5.24 7.40
CA PHE A 213 -19.02 -5.63 6.20
C PHE A 213 -19.18 -7.16 6.11
N THR A 214 -18.08 -7.90 6.26
CA THR A 214 -18.11 -9.37 6.17
C THR A 214 -18.83 -10.02 7.35
N LEU A 215 -18.83 -9.43 8.53
CA LEU A 215 -19.59 -9.89 9.68
C LEU A 215 -21.09 -9.80 9.42
N ARG A 216 -21.55 -8.69 8.81
CA ARG A 216 -22.95 -8.55 8.36
C ARG A 216 -23.32 -9.59 7.31
N CYS A 217 -22.43 -9.83 6.33
CA CYS A 217 -22.64 -10.88 5.32
C CYS A 217 -22.73 -12.27 5.97
N ALA A 218 -21.82 -12.60 6.88
CA ALA A 218 -21.78 -13.90 7.54
C ALA A 218 -23.04 -14.19 8.39
N ARG A 219 -23.55 -13.15 9.08
CA ARG A 219 -24.79 -13.26 9.87
C ARG A 219 -26.03 -13.39 8.99
N ALA A 220 -26.07 -12.68 7.84
CA ALA A 220 -27.20 -12.73 6.91
C ALA A 220 -27.22 -14.01 6.06
N TYR A 221 -26.08 -14.58 5.76
CA TYR A 221 -25.89 -15.71 4.85
C TYR A 221 -24.99 -16.80 5.46
N PRO A 222 -25.51 -17.70 6.30
CA PRO A 222 -24.72 -18.72 7.01
C PRO A 222 -23.96 -19.68 6.11
N ASP A 223 -24.41 -19.87 4.87
CA ASP A 223 -23.77 -20.75 3.88
C ASP A 223 -22.52 -20.15 3.24
N MET A 224 -22.28 -18.84 3.42
CA MET A 224 -21.05 -18.17 2.98
C MET A 224 -19.95 -18.37 4.03
N LYS A 225 -18.79 -18.86 3.60
CA LYS A 225 -17.64 -19.02 4.48
C LYS A 225 -16.60 -17.95 4.23
N PHE A 226 -16.02 -17.42 5.32
CA PHE A 226 -15.01 -16.38 5.27
C PHE A 226 -13.75 -16.82 5.99
N ILE A 227 -12.58 -16.56 5.38
CA ILE A 227 -11.27 -16.61 6.02
C ILE A 227 -10.80 -15.17 6.23
N TRP A 228 -10.74 -14.72 7.46
CA TRP A 228 -10.19 -13.42 7.81
C TRP A 228 -8.69 -13.52 8.02
N ARG A 229 -7.92 -12.88 7.16
CA ARG A 229 -6.49 -12.79 7.30
C ARG A 229 -6.10 -11.48 7.97
N MET A 230 -5.35 -11.57 9.08
CA MET A 230 -4.86 -10.37 9.77
C MET A 230 -3.64 -9.78 9.06
N HIS A 231 -3.57 -8.46 9.02
CA HIS A 231 -2.34 -7.80 8.60
C HIS A 231 -1.23 -8.02 9.65
N PRO A 232 0.03 -8.34 9.27
CA PRO A 232 1.09 -8.72 10.21
C PRO A 232 1.37 -7.72 11.34
N ILE A 233 1.12 -6.42 11.10
CA ILE A 233 1.33 -5.37 12.11
C ILE A 233 0.11 -5.07 12.97
N LEU A 234 -1.04 -5.71 12.70
CA LEU A 234 -2.31 -5.39 13.36
C LEU A 234 -2.90 -6.62 14.04
N PRO A 235 -2.65 -6.83 15.34
CA PRO A 235 -3.23 -7.94 16.09
C PRO A 235 -4.76 -7.84 16.19
N PHE A 236 -5.45 -8.96 16.05
CA PHE A 236 -6.93 -9.02 16.12
C PHE A 236 -7.46 -8.50 17.47
N GLU A 237 -6.76 -8.78 18.57
CA GLU A 237 -7.13 -8.31 19.90
C GLU A 237 -7.23 -6.78 19.98
N SER A 238 -6.39 -6.05 19.24
CA SER A 238 -6.47 -4.59 19.19
C SER A 238 -7.74 -4.07 18.49
N LEU A 239 -8.26 -4.83 17.53
CA LEU A 239 -9.52 -4.50 16.84
C LEU A 239 -10.73 -4.81 17.69
N LYS A 240 -10.72 -5.90 18.46
CA LYS A 240 -11.79 -6.24 19.43
C LYS A 240 -11.99 -5.17 20.52
N LEU A 241 -10.93 -4.43 20.86
CA LEU A 241 -11.03 -3.31 21.79
C LEU A 241 -11.76 -2.10 21.20
N GLN A 242 -11.71 -1.96 19.86
CA GLN A 242 -12.34 -0.85 19.14
C GLN A 242 -13.76 -1.18 18.68
N ASN A 243 -14.07 -2.46 18.41
CA ASN A 243 -15.38 -2.91 18.03
C ASN A 243 -15.77 -4.17 18.80
N SER A 244 -16.79 -4.05 19.67
CA SER A 244 -17.29 -5.14 20.52
C SER A 244 -17.92 -6.29 19.73
N ASP A 245 -18.44 -6.04 18.54
CA ASP A 245 -19.13 -7.05 17.70
C ASP A 245 -18.16 -8.13 17.20
N LEU A 246 -16.84 -7.83 17.19
CA LEU A 246 -15.79 -8.78 16.87
C LEU A 246 -15.51 -9.82 17.97
N LYS A 247 -16.15 -9.70 19.14
CA LYS A 247 -15.99 -10.66 20.24
C LYS A 247 -16.81 -11.92 20.05
N ASP A 248 -17.89 -11.81 19.28
CA ASP A 248 -18.83 -12.92 19.00
C ASP A 248 -18.93 -13.13 17.48
N LEU A 249 -18.02 -13.94 16.96
CA LEU A 249 -17.97 -14.27 15.53
C LEU A 249 -18.86 -15.48 15.24
N PRO A 250 -19.66 -15.45 14.16
CA PRO A 250 -20.41 -16.59 13.70
C PRO A 250 -19.48 -17.70 13.20
N GLU A 251 -19.94 -18.95 13.23
CA GLU A 251 -19.17 -20.16 12.91
C GLU A 251 -18.59 -20.19 11.49
N ASN A 252 -19.21 -19.45 10.56
CA ASN A 252 -18.78 -19.34 9.17
C ASN A 252 -17.67 -18.30 8.94
N ILE A 253 -17.10 -17.71 10.01
CA ILE A 253 -15.89 -16.88 9.97
C ILE A 253 -14.74 -17.60 10.66
N THR A 254 -13.62 -17.76 9.96
CA THR A 254 -12.38 -18.32 10.50
C THR A 254 -11.27 -17.26 10.45
N ILE A 255 -10.63 -16.99 11.60
CA ILE A 255 -9.43 -16.13 11.63
C ILE A 255 -8.22 -17.02 11.27
N SER A 256 -7.55 -16.66 10.18
CA SER A 256 -6.39 -17.43 9.70
C SER A 256 -5.18 -17.29 10.62
N GLN A 257 -4.49 -18.42 10.81
CA GLN A 257 -3.16 -18.54 11.43
C GLN A 257 -2.13 -19.09 10.42
N LEU A 258 -2.54 -19.29 9.18
CA LEU A 258 -1.76 -19.91 8.11
C LEU A 258 -0.97 -18.87 7.30
N THR A 259 -0.16 -19.32 6.35
CA THR A 259 0.48 -18.44 5.36
C THR A 259 -0.55 -17.91 4.38
N ILE A 260 -0.20 -16.87 3.62
CA ILE A 260 -1.12 -16.31 2.61
C ILE A 260 -1.33 -17.31 1.47
N GLU A 261 -0.33 -18.08 1.13
CA GLU A 261 -0.37 -19.13 0.11
C GLU A 261 -1.40 -20.20 0.49
N GLU A 262 -1.34 -20.69 1.72
CA GLU A 262 -2.30 -21.69 2.22
C GLU A 262 -3.73 -21.16 2.30
N ASP A 263 -3.92 -19.89 2.65
CA ASP A 263 -5.26 -19.27 2.65
C ASP A 263 -5.80 -19.10 1.22
N ILE A 264 -4.94 -18.76 0.26
CA ILE A 264 -5.28 -18.65 -1.16
C ILE A 264 -5.71 -20.03 -1.73
N GLU A 265 -4.99 -21.10 -1.39
CA GLU A 265 -5.30 -22.46 -1.85
C GLU A 265 -6.68 -22.94 -1.37
N ARG A 266 -7.13 -22.47 -0.21
CA ARG A 266 -8.41 -22.84 0.41
C ARG A 266 -9.58 -21.93 0.01
N SER A 267 -9.34 -20.95 -0.86
CA SER A 267 -10.30 -19.92 -1.22
C SER A 267 -10.55 -19.88 -2.73
N SER A 268 -11.73 -19.45 -3.12
CA SER A 268 -12.12 -19.26 -4.53
C SER A 268 -12.23 -17.78 -4.92
N GLN A 269 -12.44 -16.93 -3.93
CA GLN A 269 -12.65 -15.49 -4.12
C GLN A 269 -11.88 -14.71 -3.06
N VAL A 270 -11.60 -13.44 -3.33
CA VAL A 270 -10.92 -12.57 -2.39
C VAL A 270 -11.59 -11.21 -2.30
N LEU A 271 -12.00 -10.84 -1.09
CA LEU A 271 -12.58 -9.54 -0.78
C LEU A 271 -11.51 -8.63 -0.20
N TYR A 272 -11.38 -7.43 -0.74
CA TYR A 272 -10.34 -6.48 -0.40
C TYR A 272 -10.80 -5.01 -0.52
N ARG A 273 -9.96 -4.10 -0.01
CA ARG A 273 -10.02 -2.66 -0.30
C ARG A 273 -8.65 -2.18 -0.81
N GLY A 274 -7.76 -1.63 0.02
CA GLY A 274 -6.47 -1.08 -0.38
C GLY A 274 -5.27 -2.03 -0.29
N SER A 275 -5.49 -3.28 0.09
CA SER A 275 -4.41 -4.24 0.31
C SER A 275 -3.72 -4.66 -0.99
N THR A 276 -2.39 -4.49 -1.07
CA THR A 276 -1.59 -4.96 -2.22
C THR A 276 -1.44 -6.50 -2.28
N ALA A 277 -1.83 -7.21 -1.23
CA ALA A 277 -1.86 -8.68 -1.22
C ALA A 277 -2.89 -9.24 -2.22
N ILE A 278 -3.84 -8.41 -2.68
CA ILE A 278 -4.78 -8.76 -3.75
C ILE A 278 -4.05 -9.18 -5.03
N VAL A 279 -2.93 -8.56 -5.35
CA VAL A 279 -2.14 -8.88 -6.54
C VAL A 279 -1.69 -10.34 -6.51
N GLN A 280 -1.18 -10.82 -5.36
CA GLN A 280 -0.76 -12.21 -5.19
C GLN A 280 -1.95 -13.17 -5.27
N ALA A 281 -3.06 -12.82 -4.63
CA ALA A 281 -4.27 -13.65 -4.65
C ALA A 281 -4.83 -13.82 -6.08
N VAL A 282 -4.85 -12.75 -6.87
CA VAL A 282 -5.31 -12.78 -8.27
C VAL A 282 -4.35 -13.57 -9.17
N VAL A 283 -3.03 -13.36 -9.05
CA VAL A 283 -2.03 -14.15 -9.78
C VAL A 283 -2.21 -15.65 -9.51
N ALA A 284 -2.55 -16.01 -8.28
CA ALA A 284 -2.83 -17.37 -7.87
C ALA A 284 -4.25 -17.88 -8.27
N GLY A 285 -5.06 -17.08 -8.94
CA GLY A 285 -6.33 -17.50 -9.54
C GLY A 285 -7.59 -17.18 -8.72
N LEU A 286 -7.50 -16.40 -7.64
CA LEU A 286 -8.70 -15.98 -6.91
C LEU A 286 -9.42 -14.85 -7.67
N LYS A 287 -10.76 -14.91 -7.68
CA LYS A 287 -11.60 -13.85 -8.24
C LYS A 287 -11.62 -12.64 -7.31
N PRO A 288 -11.18 -11.44 -7.76
CA PRO A 288 -11.14 -10.25 -6.93
C PRO A 288 -12.51 -9.58 -6.78
N ILE A 289 -12.85 -9.21 -5.55
CA ILE A 289 -14.06 -8.47 -5.18
C ILE A 289 -13.65 -7.25 -4.37
N TYR A 290 -13.86 -6.06 -4.92
CA TYR A 290 -13.54 -4.79 -4.26
C TYR A 290 -14.75 -4.28 -3.47
N LEU A 291 -14.55 -3.97 -2.19
CA LEU A 291 -15.56 -3.28 -1.38
C LEU A 291 -15.41 -1.77 -1.57
N GLU A 292 -16.37 -1.17 -2.27
CA GLU A 292 -16.47 0.28 -2.45
C GLU A 292 -17.38 0.90 -1.41
N LEU A 293 -16.97 2.04 -0.86
CA LEU A 293 -17.82 2.88 -0.02
C LEU A 293 -18.20 4.14 -0.79
N PRO A 294 -19.51 4.44 -0.93
CA PRO A 294 -20.00 5.51 -1.81
C PRO A 294 -19.48 6.90 -1.47
N ASP A 295 -19.20 7.17 -0.18
CA ASP A 295 -18.80 8.48 0.32
C ASP A 295 -17.29 8.62 0.54
N GLU A 296 -16.49 7.65 0.08
CA GLU A 296 -15.05 7.63 0.26
C GLU A 296 -14.30 7.65 -1.08
N LEU A 297 -13.05 8.09 -1.03
CA LEU A 297 -12.16 7.98 -2.18
C LEU A 297 -11.78 6.51 -2.40
N SER A 298 -11.83 6.06 -3.65
CA SER A 298 -11.42 4.70 -3.99
C SER A 298 -9.92 4.49 -3.69
N ILE A 299 -9.63 3.43 -2.95
CA ILE A 299 -8.28 2.95 -2.62
C ILE A 299 -7.99 1.60 -3.28
N ASP A 300 -8.66 1.32 -4.38
CA ASP A 300 -8.51 0.08 -5.14
C ASP A 300 -7.16 0.04 -5.88
N PRO A 301 -6.26 -0.93 -5.60
CA PRO A 301 -5.03 -1.10 -6.35
C PRO A 301 -5.26 -1.60 -7.79
N LEU A 302 -6.42 -2.22 -8.08
CA LEU A 302 -6.78 -2.74 -9.40
C LEU A 302 -7.69 -1.80 -10.19
N TYR A 303 -7.71 -0.51 -9.90
CA TYR A 303 -8.64 0.47 -10.48
C TYR A 303 -8.55 0.61 -12.01
N GLU A 304 -7.46 0.20 -12.64
CA GLU A 304 -7.28 0.21 -14.11
C GLU A 304 -7.86 -1.03 -14.80
N VAL A 305 -8.26 -2.04 -14.00
CA VAL A 305 -8.83 -3.28 -14.54
C VAL A 305 -10.32 -3.07 -14.78
N ALA A 306 -10.73 -3.21 -16.05
CA ALA A 306 -12.12 -2.97 -16.47
C ALA A 306 -13.04 -4.18 -16.32
N CYS A 307 -12.50 -5.41 -16.38
CA CYS A 307 -13.26 -6.66 -16.33
C CYS A 307 -12.58 -7.69 -15.42
N GLY A 308 -13.29 -8.74 -15.03
CA GLY A 308 -12.81 -9.81 -14.14
C GLY A 308 -12.59 -9.40 -12.70
N ARG A 309 -13.02 -8.18 -12.32
CA ARG A 309 -13.07 -7.64 -10.97
C ARG A 309 -14.50 -7.21 -10.66
N GLU A 310 -15.04 -7.69 -9.58
CA GLU A 310 -16.36 -7.26 -9.10
C GLU A 310 -16.22 -6.08 -8.13
N ILE A 311 -17.18 -5.17 -8.15
CA ILE A 311 -17.29 -4.05 -7.21
C ILE A 311 -18.58 -4.19 -6.46
N ILE A 312 -18.55 -4.09 -5.14
CA ILE A 312 -19.72 -4.25 -4.27
C ILE A 312 -19.74 -3.16 -3.20
N SER A 313 -20.94 -2.85 -2.72
CA SER A 313 -21.18 -1.89 -1.63
C SER A 313 -22.09 -2.45 -0.53
N ILE A 314 -22.88 -3.49 -0.83
CA ILE A 314 -23.86 -4.07 0.08
C ILE A 314 -23.75 -5.61 0.13
N PRO A 315 -24.17 -6.25 1.24
CA PRO A 315 -24.10 -7.70 1.42
C PRO A 315 -24.80 -8.52 0.34
N GLU A 316 -25.92 -8.05 -0.18
CA GLU A 316 -26.74 -8.73 -1.20
C GLU A 316 -25.99 -8.87 -2.53
N GLU A 317 -25.11 -7.91 -2.86
CA GLU A 317 -24.25 -7.96 -4.05
C GLU A 317 -23.17 -9.04 -3.89
N LEU A 318 -22.55 -9.14 -2.71
CA LEU A 318 -21.57 -10.18 -2.42
C LEU A 318 -22.23 -11.57 -2.52
N GLN A 319 -23.40 -11.73 -1.94
CA GLN A 319 -24.17 -12.97 -1.99
C GLN A 319 -24.47 -13.39 -3.45
N LYS A 320 -24.93 -12.45 -4.27
CA LYS A 320 -25.19 -12.71 -5.70
C LYS A 320 -23.93 -13.17 -6.44
N ILE A 321 -22.77 -12.53 -6.19
CA ILE A 321 -21.50 -12.87 -6.84
C ILE A 321 -21.03 -14.27 -6.41
N ILE A 322 -21.09 -14.58 -5.12
CA ILE A 322 -20.65 -15.88 -4.60
C ILE A 322 -21.49 -17.02 -5.13
N PHE A 323 -22.81 -16.85 -5.25
CA PHE A 323 -23.73 -17.88 -5.70
C PHE A 323 -24.15 -17.77 -7.16
N SER A 324 -23.61 -16.79 -7.94
CA SER A 324 -23.92 -16.69 -9.37
C SER A 324 -23.38 -17.88 -10.15
N HIS A 325 -24.23 -18.41 -11.05
CA HIS A 325 -23.84 -19.36 -12.09
C HIS A 325 -23.61 -18.57 -13.40
N ARG A 326 -22.49 -17.83 -13.50
CA ARG A 326 -22.06 -17.31 -14.81
C ARG A 326 -21.47 -18.47 -15.63
N GLU A 327 -21.54 -18.38 -16.95
CA GLU A 327 -20.87 -19.34 -17.81
C GLU A 327 -19.36 -19.34 -17.53
N GLU A 328 -18.80 -20.51 -17.23
CA GLU A 328 -17.41 -20.68 -16.78
C GLU A 328 -16.40 -20.08 -17.77
N VAL A 329 -16.70 -20.15 -19.08
CA VAL A 329 -15.80 -19.68 -20.14
C VAL A 329 -15.61 -18.15 -20.08
N ASP A 330 -16.67 -17.36 -19.90
CA ASP A 330 -16.57 -15.90 -19.85
C ASP A 330 -15.83 -15.45 -18.58
N VAL A 331 -16.10 -16.08 -17.46
CA VAL A 331 -15.42 -15.80 -16.18
C VAL A 331 -13.92 -16.11 -16.27
N GLN A 332 -13.55 -17.21 -16.93
CA GLN A 332 -12.16 -17.61 -17.08
C GLN A 332 -11.37 -16.61 -17.94
N VAL A 333 -11.92 -16.16 -19.06
CA VAL A 333 -11.29 -15.17 -19.95
C VAL A 333 -11.08 -13.83 -19.23
N GLU A 334 -12.09 -13.37 -18.48
CA GLU A 334 -11.98 -12.15 -17.68
C GLU A 334 -10.90 -12.28 -16.58
N LEU A 335 -10.85 -13.41 -15.88
CA LEU A 335 -9.86 -13.68 -14.84
C LEU A 335 -8.44 -13.71 -15.38
N GLU A 336 -8.22 -14.33 -16.54
CA GLU A 336 -6.91 -14.34 -17.21
C GLU A 336 -6.40 -12.93 -17.55
N GLN A 337 -7.30 -12.01 -17.94
CA GLN A 337 -6.92 -10.62 -18.21
C GLN A 337 -6.43 -9.92 -16.94
N VAL A 338 -7.16 -10.10 -15.83
CA VAL A 338 -6.75 -9.53 -14.53
C VAL A 338 -5.45 -10.15 -14.04
N GLN A 339 -5.27 -11.45 -14.19
CA GLN A 339 -4.03 -12.15 -13.84
C GLN A 339 -2.83 -11.60 -14.61
N LYS A 340 -2.95 -11.43 -15.93
CA LYS A 340 -1.90 -10.83 -16.78
C LYS A 340 -1.54 -9.42 -16.29
N TYR A 341 -2.54 -8.61 -15.94
CA TYR A 341 -2.29 -7.29 -15.36
C TYR A 341 -1.54 -7.39 -14.03
N CYS A 342 -1.98 -8.27 -13.11
CA CYS A 342 -1.37 -8.47 -11.80
C CYS A 342 0.06 -9.01 -11.88
N GLN A 343 0.39 -9.86 -12.86
CA GLN A 343 1.77 -10.35 -13.11
C GLN A 343 2.76 -9.22 -13.42
N LEU A 344 2.28 -8.10 -13.99
CA LEU A 344 3.08 -6.92 -14.28
C LEU A 344 3.26 -5.97 -13.08
N PHE A 345 2.56 -6.22 -11.97
CA PHE A 345 2.65 -5.40 -10.76
C PHE A 345 3.99 -5.59 -10.04
N PHE A 346 4.39 -6.85 -9.85
CA PHE A 346 5.65 -7.21 -9.22
C PHE A 346 6.43 -8.08 -10.20
N GLN A 347 7.59 -7.59 -10.63
CA GLN A 347 8.46 -8.29 -11.56
C GLN A 347 9.73 -8.80 -10.85
N PRO A 348 10.47 -9.76 -11.44
CA PRO A 348 11.72 -10.24 -10.88
C PRO A 348 12.70 -9.09 -10.62
N PHE A 349 13.46 -9.22 -9.54
CA PHE A 349 14.43 -8.20 -9.15
C PHE A 349 15.58 -8.12 -10.15
N ASN A 350 15.79 -6.93 -10.73
CA ASN A 350 16.82 -6.67 -11.75
C ASN A 350 18.00 -5.89 -11.14
N VAL A 351 19.04 -6.60 -10.73
CA VAL A 351 20.25 -5.98 -10.14
C VAL A 351 20.97 -5.05 -11.14
N SER A 352 20.89 -5.33 -12.45
CA SER A 352 21.53 -4.51 -13.47
C SER A 352 20.95 -3.09 -13.52
N ALA A 353 19.67 -2.92 -13.22
CA ALA A 353 19.01 -1.61 -13.13
C ALA A 353 19.64 -0.74 -12.02
N MET A 354 20.06 -1.34 -10.89
CA MET A 354 20.78 -0.62 -9.84
C MET A 354 22.22 -0.30 -10.23
N SER A 355 22.91 -1.25 -10.86
CA SER A 355 24.32 -1.08 -11.24
C SER A 355 24.52 0.08 -12.20
N SER A 356 23.57 0.32 -13.12
CA SER A 356 23.61 1.44 -14.06
C SER A 356 23.45 2.84 -13.41
N LEU A 357 22.98 2.91 -12.18
CA LEU A 357 22.78 4.16 -11.44
C LEU A 357 23.96 4.49 -10.51
N ILE A 358 24.90 3.55 -10.33
CA ILE A 358 26.08 3.72 -9.45
C ILE A 358 27.32 4.12 -10.27
N GLN A 359 27.29 3.88 -11.58
CA GLN A 359 28.36 4.28 -12.51
C GLN A 359 28.32 5.77 -12.80
#